data_78ab61f667f268ec7a0c034b4f330805
#
_entry.id   78ab61f667f268ec7a0c034b4f330805
#
_cell.length_a   1.000
_cell.length_b   1.000
_cell.length_c   1.000
_cell.angle_alpha   90.00
_cell.angle_beta   90.00
_cell.angle_gamma   90.00
#
_symmetry.space_group_name_H-M   'P 1'
#
loop_
_entity.id
_entity.type
_entity.pdbx_description
1 polymer ?
#
loop_
_entity_poly.entity_id
_entity_poly.type
_entity_poly.pdbx_seq_one_letter_code
_entity_poly.pdbx_strand_id
1 'polypeptide(L)'
;MRLAAQLLRALTVLVCLACVSASFQQAASAAEDSNQPTDEKVGRAITRGLDWLASKQSRRGSWSANEGRYTTAMTALAGTAMLMEGSTPIQGRYAESVRQAVDCLVGRSRGNGLIGDPKGDDRYTYGHGFSMLFLSQILGEEEDERRRDEIIRVLEKSVEFSGRAQTSDGGWGYVSAKDGNNFDEGSTTITQVQGLRGCRNAGIAVPREIIDKAIAYIHKCTLSDGGVQYSSKGGGGRPAISAAAIACLFNAGEYDDTHVPRMLDYAEKHLSNIANNGFGHWHYAHFYYAQVMYREGGKKGLAYREQIEKRLLSEAQSDREGLFWPQGYIGPVYTTATNLTILQLNKGTLPIYQR
;
A
#
# COMPACT_ATOMS: atom_id res chain seq x y z
N MET A 1 20.27 10.38 55.90
CA MET A 1 19.71 9.46 54.90
C MET A 1 18.32 9.86 54.34
N ARG A 2 17.38 10.37 55.11
CA ARG A 2 16.04 10.75 54.60
C ARG A 2 16.02 11.97 53.65
N LEU A 3 16.88 12.97 53.85
CA LEU A 3 16.98 14.18 53.02
C LEU A 3 17.52 13.88 51.61
N ALA A 4 18.51 12.98 51.49
CA ALA A 4 19.09 12.57 50.18
C ALA A 4 18.11 11.80 49.34
N ALA A 5 17.22 10.98 49.95
CA ALA A 5 16.18 10.24 49.24
C ALA A 5 15.04 11.14 48.71
N GLN A 6 14.74 12.23 49.43
CA GLN A 6 13.76 13.22 49.01
C GLN A 6 14.26 14.08 47.83
N LEU A 7 15.55 14.48 47.88
CA LEU A 7 16.18 15.21 46.76
C LEU A 7 16.28 14.35 45.49
N LEU A 8 16.59 13.06 45.63
CA LEU A 8 16.65 12.14 44.49
C LEU A 8 15.27 11.92 43.82
N ARG A 9 14.20 11.81 44.62
CA ARG A 9 12.82 11.71 44.12
C ARG A 9 12.35 13.00 43.43
N ALA A 10 12.70 14.18 43.96
CA ALA A 10 12.39 15.45 43.34
C ALA A 10 13.12 15.64 42.01
N LEU A 11 14.38 15.19 41.90
CA LEU A 11 15.15 15.22 40.66
C LEU A 11 14.55 14.29 39.58
N THR A 12 14.12 13.09 39.97
CA THR A 12 13.51 12.12 39.07
C THR A 12 12.17 12.62 38.52
N VAL A 13 11.34 13.27 39.33
CA VAL A 13 10.08 13.88 38.91
C VAL A 13 10.31 15.05 37.95
N LEU A 14 11.34 15.89 38.20
CA LEU A 14 11.69 17.01 37.31
C LEU A 14 12.20 16.51 35.95
N VAL A 15 13.00 15.44 35.91
CA VAL A 15 13.49 14.84 34.66
C VAL A 15 12.33 14.20 33.88
N CYS A 16 11.40 13.51 34.55
CA CYS A 16 10.21 12.95 33.89
C CYS A 16 9.29 14.05 33.35
N LEU A 17 9.09 15.16 34.07
CA LEU A 17 8.31 16.31 33.60
C LEU A 17 8.96 17.01 32.40
N ALA A 18 10.30 17.13 32.37
CA ALA A 18 11.06 17.70 31.28
C ALA A 18 10.99 16.79 30.02
N CYS A 19 11.03 15.46 30.18
CA CYS A 19 10.87 14.50 29.06
C CYS A 19 9.44 14.52 28.50
N VAL A 20 8.42 14.65 29.35
CA VAL A 20 7.02 14.75 28.92
C VAL A 20 6.76 16.08 28.20
N SER A 21 7.33 17.20 28.67
CA SER A 21 7.20 18.49 27.99
C SER A 21 7.95 18.55 26.66
N ALA A 22 9.11 17.89 26.55
CA ALA A 22 9.84 17.77 25.30
C ALA A 22 9.06 16.92 24.25
N SER A 23 8.42 15.85 24.71
CA SER A 23 7.57 15.01 23.86
C SER A 23 6.30 15.75 23.39
N PHE A 24 5.69 16.56 24.24
CA PHE A 24 4.56 17.41 23.88
C PHE A 24 4.96 18.57 22.95
N GLN A 25 6.14 19.16 23.14
CA GLN A 25 6.65 20.19 22.22
C GLN A 25 7.02 19.62 20.85
N GLN A 26 7.54 18.40 20.78
CA GLN A 26 7.80 17.70 19.52
C GLN A 26 6.52 17.30 18.78
N ALA A 27 5.48 16.88 19.51
CA ALA A 27 4.15 16.63 18.96
C ALA A 27 3.43 17.92 18.50
N ALA A 28 3.58 19.01 19.25
CA ALA A 28 3.03 20.32 18.88
C ALA A 28 3.76 20.92 17.65
N SER A 29 5.08 20.80 17.55
CA SER A 29 5.87 21.21 16.39
C SER A 29 5.53 20.41 15.13
N ALA A 30 5.17 19.13 15.25
CA ALA A 30 4.69 18.31 14.14
C ALA A 30 3.26 18.70 13.71
N ALA A 31 2.44 19.28 14.59
CA ALA A 31 1.10 19.74 14.31
C ALA A 31 1.07 21.16 13.70
N GLU A 32 2.05 22.02 13.99
CA GLU A 32 2.16 23.37 13.40
C GLU A 32 2.67 23.37 11.96
N ASP A 33 3.36 22.31 11.52
CA ASP A 33 3.82 22.16 10.12
C ASP A 33 2.66 21.75 9.16
N SER A 34 1.46 21.50 9.69
CA SER A 34 0.27 21.05 8.92
C SER A 34 -0.49 22.17 8.23
N ASN A 35 -0.11 23.44 8.36
CA ASN A 35 -0.92 24.59 7.90
C ASN A 35 -0.28 25.36 6.73
N GLN A 36 0.39 24.65 5.80
CA GLN A 36 0.91 25.30 4.60
C GLN A 36 -0.14 25.38 3.46
N PRO A 37 -0.12 26.43 2.60
CA PRO A 37 -1.02 26.55 1.45
C PRO A 37 -1.01 25.33 0.50
N THR A 38 0.03 24.51 0.57
CA THR A 38 0.18 23.24 -0.18
C THR A 38 -0.82 22.19 0.33
N ASP A 39 -1.02 22.05 1.63
CA ASP A 39 -1.92 21.04 2.21
C ASP A 39 -3.39 21.28 1.80
N GLU A 40 -3.80 22.54 1.65
CA GLU A 40 -5.15 22.87 1.17
C GLU A 40 -5.34 22.48 -0.32
N LYS A 41 -4.32 22.68 -1.17
CA LYS A 41 -4.35 22.25 -2.58
C LYS A 41 -4.37 20.74 -2.70
N VAL A 42 -3.58 20.04 -1.89
CA VAL A 42 -3.57 18.58 -1.81
C VAL A 42 -4.93 18.08 -1.33
N GLY A 43 -5.52 18.66 -0.29
CA GLY A 43 -6.84 18.29 0.20
C GLY A 43 -7.94 18.44 -0.87
N ARG A 44 -7.95 19.56 -1.61
CA ARG A 44 -8.88 19.76 -2.74
C ARG A 44 -8.66 18.75 -3.86
N ALA A 45 -7.40 18.43 -4.18
CA ALA A 45 -7.07 17.44 -5.21
C ALA A 45 -7.55 16.03 -4.80
N ILE A 46 -7.37 15.65 -3.53
CA ILE A 46 -7.88 14.39 -2.98
C ILE A 46 -9.40 14.32 -3.15
N THR A 47 -10.14 15.31 -2.64
CA THR A 47 -11.61 15.31 -2.72
C THR A 47 -12.09 15.21 -4.16
N ARG A 48 -11.57 16.05 -5.05
CA ARG A 48 -11.98 16.04 -6.47
C ARG A 48 -11.56 14.76 -7.21
N GLY A 49 -10.44 14.17 -6.81
CA GLY A 49 -9.99 12.90 -7.39
C GLY A 49 -10.85 11.71 -6.94
N LEU A 50 -11.27 11.70 -5.68
CA LEU A 50 -12.20 10.70 -5.17
C LEU A 50 -13.61 10.87 -5.76
N ASP A 51 -14.08 12.11 -5.97
CA ASP A 51 -15.33 12.37 -6.69
C ASP A 51 -15.29 11.79 -8.10
N TRP A 52 -14.17 12.00 -8.81
CA TRP A 52 -13.96 11.41 -10.13
C TRP A 52 -13.96 9.87 -10.08
N LEU A 53 -13.24 9.25 -9.13
CA LEU A 53 -13.28 7.79 -8.98
C LEU A 53 -14.70 7.31 -8.70
N ALA A 54 -15.44 7.95 -7.79
CA ALA A 54 -16.82 7.58 -7.49
C ALA A 54 -17.70 7.63 -8.74
N SER A 55 -17.53 8.64 -9.60
CA SER A 55 -18.27 8.77 -10.87
C SER A 55 -17.97 7.65 -11.89
N LYS A 56 -16.79 7.02 -11.78
CA LYS A 56 -16.36 5.92 -12.67
C LYS A 56 -16.73 4.53 -12.15
N GLN A 57 -17.32 4.42 -10.98
CA GLN A 57 -17.79 3.16 -10.45
C GLN A 57 -18.94 2.61 -11.29
N SER A 58 -18.85 1.35 -11.68
CA SER A 58 -19.94 0.66 -12.38
C SER A 58 -21.13 0.42 -11.45
N ARG A 59 -22.31 0.17 -12.01
CA ARG A 59 -23.51 -0.22 -11.23
C ARG A 59 -23.33 -1.51 -10.42
N ARG A 60 -22.29 -2.31 -10.72
CA ARG A 60 -21.94 -3.54 -9.99
C ARG A 60 -20.88 -3.28 -8.91
N GLY A 61 -20.59 -2.02 -8.58
CA GLY A 61 -19.63 -1.64 -7.55
C GLY A 61 -18.17 -1.76 -7.95
N SER A 62 -17.85 -2.01 -9.23
CA SER A 62 -16.49 -2.25 -9.68
C SER A 62 -15.92 -1.08 -10.48
N TRP A 63 -14.58 -1.04 -10.53
CA TRP A 63 -13.80 -0.25 -11.49
C TRP A 63 -12.99 -1.18 -12.38
N SER A 64 -12.62 -0.68 -13.53
CA SER A 64 -11.77 -1.41 -14.48
C SER A 64 -10.70 -0.49 -15.05
N ALA A 65 -9.59 -1.09 -15.47
CA ALA A 65 -8.57 -0.45 -16.28
C ALA A 65 -9.07 -0.24 -17.73
N ASN A 66 -8.19 0.26 -18.59
CA ASN A 66 -8.51 0.37 -20.01
C ASN A 66 -9.04 -0.96 -20.57
N GLU A 67 -9.95 -0.90 -21.53
CA GLU A 67 -10.56 -2.07 -22.16
C GLU A 67 -11.32 -3.01 -21.19
N GLY A 68 -11.74 -2.51 -20.03
CA GLY A 68 -12.47 -3.30 -19.04
C GLY A 68 -11.62 -4.33 -18.26
N ARG A 69 -10.28 -4.24 -18.36
CA ARG A 69 -9.33 -5.21 -17.76
C ARG A 69 -9.11 -4.97 -16.28
N TYR A 70 -8.54 -5.95 -15.60
CA TYR A 70 -8.05 -5.88 -14.21
C TYR A 70 -9.09 -5.39 -13.20
N THR A 71 -10.35 -5.74 -13.41
CA THR A 71 -11.48 -5.23 -12.61
C THR A 71 -11.27 -5.46 -11.11
N THR A 72 -10.77 -6.62 -10.71
CA THR A 72 -10.53 -6.94 -9.29
C THR A 72 -9.49 -6.01 -8.68
N ALA A 73 -8.34 -5.82 -9.34
CA ALA A 73 -7.28 -4.93 -8.86
C ALA A 73 -7.74 -3.46 -8.79
N MET A 74 -8.43 -2.99 -9.83
CA MET A 74 -8.92 -1.60 -9.89
C MET A 74 -9.95 -1.32 -8.80
N THR A 75 -10.84 -2.28 -8.52
CA THR A 75 -11.84 -2.16 -7.45
C THR A 75 -11.18 -2.06 -6.09
N ALA A 76 -10.20 -2.91 -5.81
CA ALA A 76 -9.47 -2.87 -4.54
C ALA A 76 -8.67 -1.56 -4.37
N LEU A 77 -7.97 -1.10 -5.40
CA LEU A 77 -7.19 0.14 -5.34
C LEU A 77 -8.07 1.38 -5.17
N ALA A 78 -9.17 1.48 -5.91
CA ALA A 78 -10.11 2.60 -5.79
C ALA A 78 -10.80 2.60 -4.41
N GLY A 79 -11.23 1.44 -3.93
CA GLY A 79 -11.79 1.29 -2.59
C GLY A 79 -10.78 1.67 -1.50
N THR A 80 -9.51 1.26 -1.63
CA THR A 80 -8.44 1.64 -0.69
C THR A 80 -8.23 3.15 -0.65
N ALA A 81 -8.23 3.83 -1.80
CA ALA A 81 -8.08 5.29 -1.84
C ALA A 81 -9.23 6.02 -1.13
N MET A 82 -10.48 5.52 -1.22
CA MET A 82 -11.63 6.05 -0.51
C MET A 82 -11.57 5.76 1.00
N LEU A 83 -11.08 4.58 1.37
CA LEU A 83 -10.89 4.19 2.77
C LEU A 83 -9.83 5.07 3.45
N MET A 84 -8.77 5.43 2.73
CA MET A 84 -7.71 6.33 3.24
C MET A 84 -8.20 7.76 3.49
N GLU A 85 -9.25 8.19 2.80
CA GLU A 85 -9.90 9.49 3.07
C GLU A 85 -10.67 9.46 4.39
N GLY A 86 -11.10 8.29 4.84
CA GLY A 86 -11.87 8.05 6.05
C GLY A 86 -13.30 7.56 5.79
N SER A 87 -13.66 7.31 4.53
CA SER A 87 -14.96 6.71 4.20
C SER A 87 -14.91 5.20 4.45
N THR A 88 -15.88 4.69 5.21
CA THR A 88 -16.06 3.26 5.53
C THR A 88 -17.33 2.72 4.87
N PRO A 89 -17.66 1.42 4.96
CA PRO A 89 -18.92 0.91 4.40
C PRO A 89 -20.18 1.56 4.97
N ILE A 90 -20.09 2.16 6.17
CA ILE A 90 -21.23 2.69 6.94
C ILE A 90 -21.23 4.22 7.07
N GLN A 91 -20.10 4.89 6.89
CA GLN A 91 -19.99 6.33 7.08
C GLN A 91 -19.00 6.98 6.11
N GLY A 92 -19.13 8.29 5.93
CA GLY A 92 -18.28 9.09 5.06
C GLY A 92 -18.89 9.36 3.69
N ARG A 93 -18.25 10.26 2.95
CA ARG A 93 -18.74 10.75 1.66
C ARG A 93 -18.89 9.65 0.60
N TYR A 94 -17.99 8.67 0.65
CA TYR A 94 -17.92 7.59 -0.33
C TYR A 94 -18.38 6.24 0.23
N ALA A 95 -19.14 6.23 1.34
CA ALA A 95 -19.57 5.03 2.03
C ALA A 95 -20.28 4.02 1.11
N GLU A 96 -21.19 4.50 0.25
CA GLU A 96 -21.89 3.65 -0.71
C GLU A 96 -20.91 3.02 -1.72
N SER A 97 -19.96 3.79 -2.23
CA SER A 97 -18.94 3.29 -3.16
C SER A 97 -18.04 2.24 -2.51
N VAL A 98 -17.64 2.46 -1.26
CA VAL A 98 -16.86 1.49 -0.47
C VAL A 98 -17.66 0.22 -0.23
N ARG A 99 -18.92 0.32 0.18
CA ARG A 99 -19.80 -0.82 0.42
C ARG A 99 -19.98 -1.67 -0.85
N GLN A 100 -20.25 -1.04 -1.99
CA GLN A 100 -20.40 -1.72 -3.27
C GLN A 100 -19.08 -2.36 -3.74
N ALA A 101 -17.93 -1.77 -3.44
CA ALA A 101 -16.63 -2.36 -3.72
C ALA A 101 -16.40 -3.64 -2.90
N VAL A 102 -16.77 -3.62 -1.61
CA VAL A 102 -16.73 -4.81 -0.74
C VAL A 102 -17.60 -5.91 -1.32
N ASP A 103 -18.87 -5.63 -1.64
CA ASP A 103 -19.80 -6.60 -2.22
C ASP A 103 -19.28 -7.20 -3.53
N CYS A 104 -18.70 -6.36 -4.38
CA CYS A 104 -18.10 -6.79 -5.63
C CYS A 104 -16.93 -7.77 -5.41
N LEU A 105 -16.02 -7.47 -4.47
CA LEU A 105 -14.84 -8.30 -4.22
C LEU A 105 -15.18 -9.59 -3.46
N VAL A 106 -16.09 -9.54 -2.50
CA VAL A 106 -16.61 -10.72 -1.81
C VAL A 106 -17.30 -11.64 -2.82
N GLY A 107 -18.14 -11.09 -3.71
CA GLY A 107 -18.80 -11.84 -4.78
C GLY A 107 -17.85 -12.43 -5.83
N ARG A 108 -16.59 -11.96 -5.90
CA ARG A 108 -15.53 -12.51 -6.75
C ARG A 108 -14.69 -13.59 -6.05
N SER A 109 -14.94 -13.85 -4.78
CA SER A 109 -14.27 -14.93 -4.05
C SER A 109 -14.71 -16.28 -4.59
N ARG A 110 -13.75 -17.13 -4.90
CA ARG A 110 -13.97 -18.46 -5.49
C ARG A 110 -13.80 -19.56 -4.44
N GLY A 111 -14.35 -20.73 -4.73
CA GLY A 111 -14.27 -21.89 -3.83
C GLY A 111 -12.82 -22.31 -3.48
N ASN A 112 -11.85 -22.04 -4.36
CA ASN A 112 -10.43 -22.28 -4.12
C ASN A 112 -9.72 -21.15 -3.33
N GLY A 113 -10.44 -20.11 -2.93
CA GLY A 113 -9.90 -18.96 -2.18
C GLY A 113 -9.36 -17.81 -3.03
N LEU A 114 -9.30 -17.93 -4.36
CA LEU A 114 -8.93 -16.81 -5.22
C LEU A 114 -10.02 -15.74 -5.18
N ILE A 115 -9.65 -14.48 -4.91
CA ILE A 115 -10.47 -13.31 -5.22
C ILE A 115 -10.06 -12.84 -6.62
N GLY A 116 -10.90 -13.08 -7.61
CA GLY A 116 -10.60 -12.72 -8.99
C GLY A 116 -11.33 -13.54 -10.04
N ASP A 117 -11.09 -13.19 -11.30
CA ASP A 117 -11.64 -13.89 -12.44
C ASP A 117 -10.53 -14.32 -13.42
N PRO A 118 -10.03 -15.56 -13.33
CA PRO A 118 -8.98 -16.05 -14.24
C PRO A 118 -9.32 -16.05 -15.71
N LYS A 119 -10.61 -15.95 -16.07
CA LYS A 119 -11.05 -15.87 -17.47
C LYS A 119 -10.99 -14.44 -18.01
N GLY A 120 -11.23 -13.45 -17.13
CA GLY A 120 -11.24 -12.04 -17.48
C GLY A 120 -9.98 -11.29 -17.07
N ASP A 121 -9.07 -11.94 -16.35
CA ASP A 121 -7.84 -11.32 -15.80
C ASP A 121 -6.66 -12.29 -15.91
N ASP A 122 -5.81 -12.06 -16.89
CA ASP A 122 -4.58 -12.84 -17.15
C ASP A 122 -3.49 -12.61 -16.10
N ARG A 123 -3.70 -11.68 -15.17
CA ARG A 123 -2.79 -11.33 -14.06
C ARG A 123 -3.54 -11.24 -12.74
N TYR A 124 -4.38 -12.22 -12.46
CA TYR A 124 -5.31 -12.20 -11.33
C TYR A 124 -4.64 -12.12 -9.95
N THR A 125 -3.35 -12.46 -9.81
CA THR A 125 -2.65 -12.36 -8.52
C THR A 125 -2.50 -10.93 -8.02
N TYR A 126 -2.39 -9.92 -8.89
CA TYR A 126 -2.47 -8.53 -8.46
C TYR A 126 -3.80 -8.22 -7.77
N GLY A 127 -4.89 -8.55 -8.46
CA GLY A 127 -6.24 -8.34 -7.93
C GLY A 127 -6.46 -9.06 -6.61
N HIS A 128 -5.95 -10.26 -6.50
CA HIS A 128 -6.04 -11.06 -5.27
C HIS A 128 -5.33 -10.39 -4.09
N GLY A 129 -4.05 -10.00 -4.27
CA GLY A 129 -3.27 -9.35 -3.22
C GLY A 129 -3.87 -8.00 -2.77
N PHE A 130 -4.23 -7.14 -3.72
CA PHE A 130 -4.89 -5.87 -3.39
C PHE A 130 -6.26 -6.06 -2.74
N SER A 131 -7.02 -7.09 -3.11
CA SER A 131 -8.30 -7.40 -2.48
C SER A 131 -8.16 -7.88 -1.05
N MET A 132 -7.16 -8.74 -0.77
CA MET A 132 -6.83 -9.12 0.61
C MET A 132 -6.50 -7.88 1.45
N LEU A 133 -5.67 -6.98 0.90
CA LEU A 133 -5.32 -5.74 1.59
C LEU A 133 -6.57 -4.90 1.88
N PHE A 134 -7.38 -4.60 0.88
CA PHE A 134 -8.58 -3.78 1.05
C PHE A 134 -9.58 -4.41 2.02
N LEU A 135 -9.96 -5.67 1.83
CA LEU A 135 -10.95 -6.34 2.68
C LEU A 135 -10.46 -6.50 4.12
N SER A 136 -9.15 -6.67 4.35
CA SER A 136 -8.60 -6.72 5.70
C SER A 136 -8.69 -5.37 6.45
N GLN A 137 -8.59 -4.25 5.72
CA GLN A 137 -8.81 -2.92 6.33
C GLN A 137 -10.30 -2.66 6.60
N ILE A 138 -11.19 -3.22 5.78
CA ILE A 138 -12.65 -3.14 5.97
C ILE A 138 -13.09 -3.91 7.21
N LEU A 139 -12.45 -5.02 7.55
CA LEU A 139 -12.90 -5.91 8.61
C LEU A 139 -13.06 -5.22 9.97
N GLY A 140 -12.20 -4.22 10.27
CA GLY A 140 -12.30 -3.39 11.48
C GLY A 140 -13.43 -2.36 11.47
N GLU A 141 -13.99 -2.07 10.30
CA GLU A 141 -15.00 -1.04 10.07
C GLU A 141 -16.40 -1.63 9.75
N GLU A 142 -16.53 -2.96 9.66
CA GLU A 142 -17.77 -3.63 9.34
C GLU A 142 -18.57 -3.95 10.64
N GLU A 143 -19.74 -3.35 10.78
CA GLU A 143 -20.60 -3.51 11.96
C GLU A 143 -21.59 -4.67 11.83
N ASP A 144 -22.00 -5.05 10.62
CA ASP A 144 -22.87 -6.21 10.40
C ASP A 144 -22.11 -7.51 10.65
N GLU A 145 -22.50 -8.26 11.66
CA GLU A 145 -21.81 -9.50 12.05
C GLU A 145 -21.79 -10.55 10.93
N ARG A 146 -22.86 -10.68 10.15
CA ARG A 146 -22.90 -11.68 9.05
C ARG A 146 -21.94 -11.29 7.94
N ARG A 147 -21.87 -10.01 7.60
CA ARG A 147 -20.92 -9.50 6.60
C ARG A 147 -19.49 -9.64 7.10
N ARG A 148 -19.25 -9.32 8.36
CA ARG A 148 -17.93 -9.51 8.99
C ARG A 148 -17.50 -10.96 8.94
N ASP A 149 -18.36 -11.91 9.31
CA ASP A 149 -18.09 -13.34 9.22
C ASP A 149 -17.85 -13.81 7.78
N GLU A 150 -18.56 -13.24 6.81
CA GLU A 150 -18.34 -13.53 5.40
C GLU A 150 -16.96 -13.04 4.93
N ILE A 151 -16.58 -11.82 5.29
CA ILE A 151 -15.25 -11.24 4.96
C ILE A 151 -14.16 -12.10 5.63
N ILE A 152 -14.31 -12.51 6.89
CA ILE A 152 -13.37 -13.40 7.58
C ILE A 152 -13.16 -14.69 6.77
N ARG A 153 -14.24 -15.39 6.40
CA ARG A 153 -14.16 -16.63 5.61
C ARG A 153 -13.50 -16.42 4.24
N VAL A 154 -13.77 -15.29 3.61
CA VAL A 154 -13.11 -14.92 2.33
C VAL A 154 -11.63 -14.73 2.55
N LEU A 155 -11.21 -13.98 3.57
CA LEU A 155 -9.79 -13.70 3.85
C LEU A 155 -9.03 -14.98 4.27
N GLU A 156 -9.60 -15.83 5.11
CA GLU A 156 -8.99 -17.12 5.50
C GLU A 156 -8.67 -17.96 4.26
N LYS A 157 -9.66 -18.17 3.38
CA LYS A 157 -9.46 -18.91 2.12
C LYS A 157 -8.46 -18.22 1.18
N SER A 158 -8.42 -16.89 1.20
CA SER A 158 -7.49 -16.13 0.37
C SER A 158 -6.05 -16.29 0.84
N VAL A 159 -5.80 -16.33 2.14
CA VAL A 159 -4.48 -16.65 2.72
C VAL A 159 -4.04 -18.06 2.29
N GLU A 160 -4.94 -19.04 2.37
CA GLU A 160 -4.64 -20.42 1.91
C GLU A 160 -4.33 -20.44 0.40
N PHE A 161 -5.10 -19.70 -0.42
CA PHE A 161 -4.83 -19.59 -1.85
C PHE A 161 -3.45 -18.99 -2.12
N SER A 162 -3.10 -17.87 -1.44
CA SER A 162 -1.79 -17.24 -1.56
C SER A 162 -0.66 -18.22 -1.25
N GLY A 163 -0.77 -19.02 -0.20
CA GLY A 163 0.22 -20.05 0.14
C GLY A 163 0.36 -21.12 -0.97
N ARG A 164 -0.76 -21.58 -1.54
CA ARG A 164 -0.71 -22.56 -2.67
C ARG A 164 -0.27 -21.94 -3.99
N ALA A 165 -0.46 -20.64 -4.18
CA ALA A 165 -0.08 -19.90 -5.38
C ALA A 165 1.40 -19.50 -5.41
N GLN A 166 2.08 -19.57 -4.25
CA GLN A 166 3.50 -19.23 -4.10
C GLN A 166 4.38 -20.19 -4.91
N THR A 167 5.38 -19.64 -5.58
CA THR A 167 6.35 -20.44 -6.35
C THR A 167 7.33 -21.16 -5.43
N SER A 168 8.04 -22.14 -5.98
CA SER A 168 9.09 -22.85 -5.24
C SER A 168 10.23 -21.94 -4.77
N ASP A 169 10.46 -20.84 -5.48
CA ASP A 169 11.46 -19.82 -5.12
C ASP A 169 10.94 -18.81 -4.07
N GLY A 170 9.67 -18.88 -3.69
CA GLY A 170 9.07 -18.05 -2.62
C GLY A 170 8.38 -16.76 -3.07
N GLY A 171 8.49 -16.39 -4.35
CA GLY A 171 7.74 -15.27 -4.93
C GLY A 171 6.37 -15.68 -5.48
N TRP A 172 5.70 -14.76 -6.15
CA TRP A 172 4.45 -15.02 -6.89
C TRP A 172 4.57 -14.47 -8.31
N GLY A 173 3.94 -15.16 -9.26
CA GLY A 173 3.80 -14.70 -10.63
C GLY A 173 2.46 -14.00 -10.89
N TYR A 174 2.18 -13.67 -12.14
CA TYR A 174 0.91 -13.06 -12.57
C TYR A 174 -0.30 -13.96 -12.32
N VAL A 175 -0.06 -15.25 -12.26
CA VAL A 175 -1.03 -16.30 -11.94
C VAL A 175 -0.41 -17.23 -10.88
N SER A 176 -1.17 -18.20 -10.37
CA SER A 176 -0.65 -19.15 -9.40
C SER A 176 0.56 -19.92 -9.96
N ALA A 177 1.44 -20.39 -9.09
CA ALA A 177 2.63 -21.18 -9.50
C ALA A 177 2.26 -22.35 -10.42
N LYS A 178 1.13 -23.04 -10.13
CA LYS A 178 0.61 -24.14 -10.93
C LYS A 178 0.21 -23.72 -12.34
N ASP A 179 -0.49 -22.57 -12.46
CA ASP A 179 -1.02 -22.09 -13.74
C ASP A 179 0.05 -21.37 -14.57
N GLY A 180 1.10 -20.83 -13.93
CA GLY A 180 2.18 -20.05 -14.53
C GLY A 180 3.52 -20.77 -14.65
N ASN A 181 3.55 -22.10 -14.67
CA ASN A 181 4.79 -22.88 -14.76
C ASN A 181 5.84 -22.48 -13.72
N ASN A 182 5.39 -22.21 -12.49
CA ASN A 182 6.25 -21.78 -11.39
C ASN A 182 7.08 -20.52 -11.69
N PHE A 183 6.55 -19.62 -12.53
CA PHE A 183 7.18 -18.33 -12.82
C PHE A 183 6.84 -17.32 -11.73
N ASP A 184 7.85 -16.63 -11.23
CA ASP A 184 7.75 -15.56 -10.24
C ASP A 184 8.13 -14.21 -10.84
N GLU A 185 7.62 -13.14 -10.24
CA GLU A 185 8.06 -11.79 -10.53
C GLU A 185 7.84 -10.84 -9.33
N GLY A 186 8.73 -9.84 -9.19
CA GLY A 186 8.80 -9.01 -7.99
C GLY A 186 7.57 -8.13 -7.76
N SER A 187 6.91 -7.66 -8.81
CA SER A 187 5.83 -6.70 -8.66
C SER A 187 4.52 -7.32 -8.15
N THR A 188 4.29 -8.61 -8.35
CA THR A 188 3.17 -9.32 -7.73
C THR A 188 3.48 -9.76 -6.31
N THR A 189 4.74 -10.09 -6.01
CA THR A 189 5.17 -10.52 -4.69
C THR A 189 4.82 -9.52 -3.61
N ILE A 190 5.05 -8.21 -3.83
CA ILE A 190 4.70 -7.18 -2.85
C ILE A 190 3.19 -7.14 -2.57
N THR A 191 2.33 -7.30 -3.58
CA THR A 191 0.88 -7.25 -3.38
C THR A 191 0.40 -8.38 -2.49
N GLN A 192 0.98 -9.57 -2.64
CA GLN A 192 0.68 -10.72 -1.79
C GLN A 192 1.13 -10.48 -0.35
N VAL A 193 2.36 -10.02 -0.14
CA VAL A 193 2.89 -9.77 1.21
C VAL A 193 2.11 -8.65 1.92
N GLN A 194 1.74 -7.57 1.23
CA GLN A 194 0.90 -6.52 1.81
C GLN A 194 -0.50 -7.04 2.17
N GLY A 195 -1.12 -7.83 1.29
CA GLY A 195 -2.41 -8.47 1.56
C GLY A 195 -2.34 -9.41 2.77
N LEU A 196 -1.32 -10.27 2.84
CA LEU A 196 -1.08 -11.17 3.97
C LEU A 196 -0.80 -10.40 5.28
N ARG A 197 -0.04 -9.30 5.21
CA ARG A 197 0.17 -8.42 6.37
C ARG A 197 -1.14 -7.79 6.85
N GLY A 198 -1.96 -7.30 5.91
CA GLY A 198 -3.29 -6.78 6.23
C GLY A 198 -4.15 -7.83 6.93
N CYS A 199 -4.20 -9.04 6.40
CA CYS A 199 -4.91 -10.18 7.00
C CYS A 199 -4.42 -10.45 8.43
N ARG A 200 -3.10 -10.52 8.65
CA ARG A 200 -2.53 -10.73 10.00
C ARG A 200 -2.89 -9.60 10.96
N ASN A 201 -2.83 -8.35 10.52
CA ASN A 201 -3.21 -7.19 11.35
C ASN A 201 -4.70 -7.22 11.72
N ALA A 202 -5.55 -7.77 10.85
CA ALA A 202 -6.99 -7.95 11.09
C ALA A 202 -7.33 -9.23 11.89
N GLY A 203 -6.34 -9.97 12.39
CA GLY A 203 -6.54 -11.17 13.21
C GLY A 203 -6.71 -12.47 12.41
N ILE A 204 -6.55 -12.45 11.09
CA ILE A 204 -6.59 -13.66 10.26
C ILE A 204 -5.24 -14.39 10.37
N ALA A 205 -5.28 -15.69 10.59
CA ALA A 205 -4.08 -16.51 10.71
C ALA A 205 -3.32 -16.57 9.37
N VAL A 206 -2.05 -16.18 9.39
CA VAL A 206 -1.13 -16.24 8.24
C VAL A 206 0.05 -17.14 8.61
N PRO A 207 0.25 -18.28 7.91
CA PRO A 207 1.38 -19.16 8.15
C PRO A 207 2.72 -18.42 7.93
N ARG A 208 3.58 -18.45 8.94
CA ARG A 208 4.87 -17.75 8.91
C ARG A 208 5.75 -18.20 7.74
N GLU A 209 5.69 -19.47 7.40
CA GLU A 209 6.46 -20.05 6.29
C GLU A 209 6.25 -19.34 4.95
N ILE A 210 5.02 -18.83 4.68
CA ILE A 210 4.71 -18.09 3.46
C ILE A 210 5.53 -16.77 3.42
N ILE A 211 5.62 -16.10 4.55
CA ILE A 211 6.36 -14.82 4.67
C ILE A 211 7.87 -15.08 4.62
N ASP A 212 8.36 -16.09 5.35
CA ASP A 212 9.80 -16.44 5.37
C ASP A 212 10.31 -16.78 3.96
N LYS A 213 9.53 -17.51 3.17
CA LYS A 213 9.83 -17.79 1.76
C LYS A 213 9.85 -16.52 0.90
N ALA A 214 8.93 -15.59 1.13
CA ALA A 214 8.90 -14.32 0.39
C ALA A 214 10.13 -13.45 0.71
N ILE A 215 10.59 -13.41 1.96
CA ILE A 215 11.81 -12.73 2.38
C ILE A 215 13.02 -13.36 1.68
N ALA A 216 13.15 -14.68 1.73
CA ALA A 216 14.23 -15.42 1.06
C ALA A 216 14.24 -15.16 -0.47
N TYR A 217 13.08 -15.09 -1.09
CA TYR A 217 12.95 -14.72 -2.50
C TYR A 217 13.49 -13.32 -2.80
N ILE A 218 13.15 -12.31 -1.97
CA ILE A 218 13.65 -10.94 -2.14
C ILE A 218 15.17 -10.90 -2.00
N HIS A 219 15.73 -11.59 -1.00
CA HIS A 219 17.18 -11.69 -0.83
C HIS A 219 17.86 -12.32 -2.05
N LYS A 220 17.29 -13.41 -2.57
CA LYS A 220 17.78 -14.09 -3.79
C LYS A 220 17.77 -13.18 -5.01
N CYS A 221 16.75 -12.31 -5.13
CA CYS A 221 16.62 -11.38 -6.25
C CYS A 221 17.42 -10.08 -6.08
N THR A 222 17.99 -9.82 -4.91
CA THR A 222 18.75 -8.60 -4.63
C THR A 222 20.20 -8.73 -5.10
N LEU A 223 20.60 -7.87 -6.04
CA LEU A 223 21.96 -7.78 -6.58
C LEU A 223 22.92 -7.11 -5.60
N SER A 224 24.22 -7.20 -5.89
CA SER A 224 25.28 -6.61 -5.06
C SER A 224 25.19 -5.08 -4.96
N ASP A 225 24.65 -4.40 -5.98
CA ASP A 225 24.41 -2.96 -6.00
C ASP A 225 23.09 -2.54 -5.32
N GLY A 226 22.31 -3.47 -4.78
CA GLY A 226 21.03 -3.24 -4.13
C GLY A 226 19.83 -3.23 -5.08
N GLY A 227 20.04 -3.32 -6.38
CA GLY A 227 18.96 -3.45 -7.36
C GLY A 227 18.28 -4.82 -7.25
N VAL A 228 16.95 -4.85 -7.30
CA VAL A 228 16.19 -6.11 -7.26
C VAL A 228 15.79 -6.52 -8.67
N GLN A 229 16.10 -7.76 -9.01
CA GLN A 229 15.80 -8.36 -10.31
C GLN A 229 14.28 -8.52 -10.51
N TYR A 230 13.88 -8.61 -11.78
CA TYR A 230 12.49 -8.84 -12.15
C TYR A 230 11.97 -10.20 -11.64
N SER A 231 12.79 -11.22 -11.67
CA SER A 231 12.44 -12.59 -11.30
C SER A 231 13.64 -13.31 -10.69
N SER A 232 13.41 -14.37 -9.93
CA SER A 232 14.45 -15.29 -9.45
C SER A 232 15.24 -15.96 -10.59
N LYS A 233 14.70 -15.90 -11.81
CA LYS A 233 15.34 -16.46 -13.02
C LYS A 233 16.37 -15.51 -13.63
N GLY A 234 16.53 -14.30 -13.07
CA GLY A 234 17.56 -13.35 -13.46
C GLY A 234 17.02 -12.02 -14.00
N GLY A 235 17.95 -11.26 -14.56
CA GLY A 235 17.72 -9.92 -15.10
C GLY A 235 18.56 -8.86 -14.36
N GLY A 236 18.54 -7.62 -14.85
CA GLY A 236 19.16 -6.50 -14.15
C GLY A 236 18.26 -5.94 -13.05
N GLY A 237 18.85 -5.16 -12.14
CA GLY A 237 18.10 -4.44 -11.11
C GLY A 237 17.11 -3.47 -11.74
N ARG A 238 15.89 -3.43 -11.19
CA ARG A 238 14.80 -2.57 -11.65
C ARG A 238 14.35 -1.62 -10.54
N PRO A 239 14.44 -0.30 -10.73
CA PRO A 239 14.09 0.67 -9.68
C PRO A 239 12.68 0.48 -9.11
N ALA A 240 11.70 0.22 -9.97
CA ALA A 240 10.32 -0.02 -9.56
C ALA A 240 10.16 -1.27 -8.69
N ILE A 241 10.85 -2.37 -9.04
CA ILE A 241 10.83 -3.62 -8.26
C ILE A 241 11.63 -3.45 -6.97
N SER A 242 12.74 -2.69 -6.98
CA SER A 242 13.53 -2.43 -5.77
C SER A 242 12.74 -1.65 -4.73
N ALA A 243 11.99 -0.61 -5.14
CA ALA A 243 11.09 0.11 -4.23
C ALA A 243 10.00 -0.82 -3.64
N ALA A 244 9.39 -1.64 -4.50
CA ALA A 244 8.39 -2.61 -4.06
C ALA A 244 8.97 -3.66 -3.09
N ALA A 245 10.21 -4.11 -3.33
CA ALA A 245 10.88 -5.08 -2.48
C ALA A 245 11.21 -4.52 -1.08
N ILE A 246 11.65 -3.25 -0.99
CA ILE A 246 11.85 -2.58 0.31
C ILE A 246 10.52 -2.50 1.07
N ALA A 247 9.45 -2.05 0.39
CA ALA A 247 8.11 -2.01 0.99
C ALA A 247 7.64 -3.40 1.43
N CYS A 248 8.00 -4.45 0.67
CA CYS A 248 7.70 -5.84 1.01
C CYS A 248 8.40 -6.28 2.30
N LEU A 249 9.71 -6.03 2.45
CA LEU A 249 10.46 -6.34 3.68
C LEU A 249 9.85 -5.63 4.88
N PHE A 250 9.52 -4.34 4.76
CA PHE A 250 8.85 -3.60 5.83
C PHE A 250 7.48 -4.20 6.19
N ASN A 251 6.70 -4.61 5.20
CA ASN A 251 5.41 -5.28 5.45
C ASN A 251 5.58 -6.70 6.02
N ALA A 252 6.69 -7.38 5.72
CA ALA A 252 7.05 -8.64 6.37
C ALA A 252 7.45 -8.47 7.84
N GLY A 253 7.83 -7.25 8.24
CA GLY A 253 8.32 -6.92 9.59
C GLY A 253 9.84 -6.85 9.70
N GLU A 254 10.53 -6.95 8.57
CA GLU A 254 12.00 -6.96 8.47
C GLU A 254 12.55 -5.53 8.35
N TYR A 255 12.47 -4.78 9.44
CA TYR A 255 12.88 -3.36 9.46
C TYR A 255 14.39 -3.17 9.50
N ASP A 256 15.10 -4.12 10.12
CA ASP A 256 16.56 -4.09 10.31
C ASP A 256 17.27 -5.08 9.35
N ASP A 257 16.61 -5.46 8.25
CA ASP A 257 17.19 -6.38 7.26
C ASP A 257 18.46 -5.79 6.65
N THR A 258 19.51 -6.61 6.60
CA THR A 258 20.86 -6.19 6.15
C THR A 258 20.93 -5.81 4.66
N HIS A 259 19.93 -6.19 3.85
CA HIS A 259 19.84 -5.81 2.44
C HIS A 259 19.23 -4.42 2.25
N VAL A 260 18.37 -3.97 3.18
CA VAL A 260 17.61 -2.73 3.06
C VAL A 260 18.51 -1.50 2.85
N PRO A 261 19.62 -1.27 3.55
CA PRO A 261 20.44 -0.09 3.32
C PRO A 261 20.91 0.05 1.86
N ARG A 262 21.47 -1.02 1.27
CA ARG A 262 21.93 -0.98 -0.11
C ARG A 262 20.78 -0.89 -1.13
N MET A 263 19.62 -1.45 -0.81
CA MET A 263 18.42 -1.31 -1.64
C MET A 263 17.88 0.12 -1.62
N LEU A 264 17.94 0.80 -0.46
CA LEU A 264 17.59 2.21 -0.31
C LEU A 264 18.53 3.10 -1.12
N ASP A 265 19.85 2.85 -1.07
CA ASP A 265 20.84 3.59 -1.88
C ASP A 265 20.56 3.42 -3.37
N TYR A 266 20.25 2.21 -3.82
CA TYR A 266 19.87 1.95 -5.21
C TYR A 266 18.56 2.69 -5.58
N ALA A 267 17.54 2.59 -4.76
CA ALA A 267 16.27 3.25 -5.00
C ALA A 267 16.42 4.79 -5.00
N GLU A 268 17.15 5.37 -4.06
CA GLU A 268 17.42 6.81 -4.00
C GLU A 268 18.13 7.29 -5.27
N LYS A 269 19.17 6.57 -5.72
CA LYS A 269 19.91 6.89 -6.95
C LYS A 269 19.03 6.98 -8.19
N HIS A 270 17.99 6.13 -8.28
CA HIS A 270 17.17 6.01 -9.48
C HIS A 270 15.80 6.72 -9.38
N LEU A 271 15.27 6.91 -8.18
CA LEU A 271 13.89 7.39 -7.95
C LEU A 271 13.83 8.77 -7.28
N SER A 272 14.93 9.29 -6.69
CA SER A 272 14.91 10.62 -6.06
C SER A 272 14.67 11.74 -7.06
N ASN A 273 15.14 11.60 -8.31
CA ASN A 273 14.76 12.51 -9.39
C ASN A 273 13.37 12.12 -9.92
N ILE A 274 12.35 12.70 -9.33
CA ILE A 274 10.94 12.43 -9.66
C ILE A 274 10.60 12.72 -11.13
N ALA A 275 11.33 13.63 -11.80
CA ALA A 275 11.14 13.91 -13.22
C ALA A 275 11.60 12.77 -14.15
N ASN A 276 12.42 11.84 -13.64
CA ASN A 276 12.91 10.72 -14.43
C ASN A 276 11.83 9.67 -14.68
N ASN A 277 11.49 9.45 -15.94
CA ASN A 277 10.55 8.41 -16.41
C ASN A 277 11.26 7.26 -17.15
N GLY A 278 12.59 7.34 -17.30
CA GLY A 278 13.35 6.43 -18.16
C GLY A 278 13.43 4.98 -17.68
N PHE A 279 13.06 4.70 -16.44
CA PHE A 279 13.07 3.34 -15.87
C PHE A 279 11.77 2.55 -16.09
N GLY A 280 10.74 3.18 -16.69
CA GLY A 280 9.41 2.58 -16.91
C GLY A 280 8.56 2.45 -15.63
N HIS A 281 7.26 2.25 -15.80
CA HIS A 281 6.31 2.02 -14.70
C HIS A 281 6.37 3.07 -13.56
N TRP A 282 6.48 4.35 -13.91
CA TRP A 282 6.67 5.46 -12.97
C TRP A 282 5.66 5.43 -11.80
N HIS A 283 4.36 5.31 -12.10
CA HIS A 283 3.30 5.30 -11.07
C HIS A 283 3.42 4.11 -10.12
N TYR A 284 3.78 2.94 -10.62
CA TYR A 284 4.03 1.76 -9.79
C TYR A 284 5.26 1.99 -8.87
N ALA A 285 6.36 2.50 -9.46
CA ALA A 285 7.58 2.76 -8.70
C ALA A 285 7.32 3.74 -7.55
N HIS A 286 6.68 4.87 -7.83
CA HIS A 286 6.41 5.90 -6.83
C HIS A 286 5.27 5.54 -5.88
N PHE A 287 4.33 4.66 -6.26
CA PHE A 287 3.35 4.11 -5.33
C PHE A 287 4.02 3.38 -4.15
N TYR A 288 5.06 2.59 -4.42
CA TYR A 288 5.81 1.91 -3.35
C TYR A 288 6.91 2.75 -2.76
N TYR A 289 7.64 3.53 -3.57
CA TYR A 289 8.69 4.38 -3.05
C TYR A 289 8.16 5.47 -2.11
N ALA A 290 6.97 5.99 -2.34
CA ALA A 290 6.31 6.91 -1.42
C ALA A 290 6.03 6.26 -0.05
N GLN A 291 5.61 4.99 -0.01
CA GLN A 291 5.42 4.24 1.24
C GLN A 291 6.76 4.06 1.99
N VAL A 292 7.83 3.75 1.25
CA VAL A 292 9.20 3.65 1.81
C VAL A 292 9.63 4.98 2.39
N MET A 293 9.54 6.07 1.62
CA MET A 293 9.96 7.41 2.06
C MET A 293 9.10 7.97 3.19
N TYR A 294 7.80 7.65 3.20
CA TYR A 294 6.93 7.98 4.33
C TYR A 294 7.40 7.30 5.61
N ARG A 295 7.79 6.02 5.52
CA ARG A 295 8.28 5.26 6.67
C ARG A 295 9.67 5.72 7.12
N GLU A 296 10.60 5.98 6.22
CA GLU A 296 11.92 6.55 6.51
C GLU A 296 11.79 7.89 7.24
N GLY A 297 10.85 8.74 6.81
CA GLY A 297 10.60 10.03 7.44
C GLY A 297 11.79 10.99 7.39
N GLY A 298 11.92 11.81 8.43
CA GLY A 298 13.00 12.78 8.55
C GLY A 298 13.07 13.76 7.38
N LYS A 299 14.23 14.41 7.18
CA LYS A 299 14.41 15.42 6.11
C LYS A 299 14.25 14.83 4.70
N LYS A 300 14.72 13.60 4.46
CA LYS A 300 14.61 12.94 3.15
C LYS A 300 13.15 12.65 2.80
N GLY A 301 12.39 12.08 3.73
CA GLY A 301 10.97 11.77 3.54
C GLY A 301 10.14 13.02 3.27
N LEU A 302 10.38 14.10 4.03
CA LEU A 302 9.70 15.39 3.82
C LEU A 302 10.03 16.00 2.45
N ALA A 303 11.30 16.05 2.07
CA ALA A 303 11.72 16.58 0.77
C ALA A 303 11.14 15.78 -0.40
N TYR A 304 11.08 14.45 -0.28
CA TYR A 304 10.42 13.60 -1.29
C TYR A 304 8.92 13.90 -1.37
N ARG A 305 8.25 14.00 -0.21
CA ARG A 305 6.83 14.33 -0.14
C ARG A 305 6.51 15.62 -0.89
N GLU A 306 7.23 16.71 -0.59
CA GLU A 306 7.02 18.00 -1.25
C GLU A 306 7.16 17.91 -2.79
N GLN A 307 8.17 17.19 -3.26
CA GLN A 307 8.40 17.01 -4.67
C GLN A 307 7.31 16.19 -5.37
N ILE A 308 6.89 15.06 -4.76
CA ILE A 308 5.87 14.19 -5.34
C ILE A 308 4.50 14.87 -5.37
N GLU A 309 4.12 15.57 -4.28
CA GLU A 309 2.88 16.35 -4.22
C GLU A 309 2.85 17.43 -5.30
N LYS A 310 3.93 18.21 -5.45
CA LYS A 310 4.05 19.23 -6.48
C LYS A 310 3.88 18.64 -7.88
N ARG A 311 4.53 17.52 -8.17
CA ARG A 311 4.42 16.86 -9.46
C ARG A 311 3.00 16.34 -9.70
N LEU A 312 2.42 15.62 -8.76
CA LEU A 312 1.08 15.07 -8.90
C LEU A 312 0.05 16.19 -9.12
N LEU A 313 0.15 17.30 -8.38
CA LEU A 313 -0.73 18.44 -8.58
C LEU A 313 -0.56 19.09 -9.97
N SER A 314 0.67 19.12 -10.52
CA SER A 314 0.92 19.72 -11.83
C SER A 314 0.49 18.85 -13.02
N GLU A 315 0.43 17.53 -12.83
CA GLU A 315 0.04 16.56 -13.87
C GLU A 315 -1.45 16.21 -13.87
N ALA A 316 -2.17 16.64 -12.83
CA ALA A 316 -3.59 16.40 -12.70
C ALA A 316 -4.39 17.15 -13.76
N GLN A 317 -5.37 16.46 -14.34
CA GLN A 317 -6.36 17.03 -15.26
C GLN A 317 -7.73 17.06 -14.60
N SER A 318 -8.63 17.87 -15.14
CA SER A 318 -9.99 18.01 -14.63
C SER A 318 -10.98 17.87 -15.75
N ASP A 319 -12.08 17.18 -15.46
CA ASP A 319 -13.30 17.19 -16.25
C ASP A 319 -14.50 17.62 -15.39
N ARG A 320 -15.73 17.48 -15.92
CA ARG A 320 -16.97 17.81 -15.20
C ARG A 320 -17.19 16.96 -13.94
N GLU A 321 -16.57 15.77 -13.88
CA GLU A 321 -16.78 14.79 -12.81
C GLU A 321 -15.74 14.94 -11.69
N GLY A 322 -14.60 15.61 -11.96
CA GLY A 322 -13.60 15.83 -10.92
C GLY A 322 -12.19 16.04 -11.46
N LEU A 323 -11.22 15.46 -10.74
CA LEU A 323 -9.80 15.54 -11.06
C LEU A 323 -9.25 14.12 -11.24
N PHE A 324 -8.39 13.91 -12.23
CA PHE A 324 -7.82 12.60 -12.53
C PHE A 324 -6.44 12.70 -13.16
N TRP A 325 -5.74 11.59 -13.23
CA TRP A 325 -4.45 11.47 -13.91
C TRP A 325 -4.58 10.53 -15.10
N PRO A 326 -4.47 11.05 -16.36
CA PRO A 326 -4.69 10.26 -17.57
C PRO A 326 -3.49 9.41 -17.97
N GLN A 327 -2.33 9.59 -17.37
CA GLN A 327 -1.07 8.98 -17.79
C GLN A 327 -1.05 7.47 -17.53
N GLY A 328 -0.25 6.77 -18.33
CA GLY A 328 -0.01 5.34 -18.16
C GLY A 328 -0.93 4.44 -18.98
N TYR A 329 -0.39 3.31 -19.40
CA TYR A 329 -1.08 2.36 -20.31
C TYR A 329 -2.18 1.55 -19.61
N ILE A 330 -2.13 1.44 -18.26
CA ILE A 330 -3.18 0.74 -17.49
C ILE A 330 -4.48 1.54 -17.51
N GLY A 331 -4.36 2.86 -17.47
CA GLY A 331 -5.50 3.77 -17.59
C GLY A 331 -5.74 4.64 -16.36
N PRO A 332 -6.63 5.64 -16.51
CA PRO A 332 -6.78 6.71 -15.52
C PRO A 332 -7.33 6.26 -14.16
N VAL A 333 -8.09 5.17 -14.10
CA VAL A 333 -8.55 4.62 -12.81
C VAL A 333 -7.36 4.17 -11.96
N TYR A 334 -6.43 3.42 -12.56
CA TYR A 334 -5.21 2.99 -11.88
C TYR A 334 -4.37 4.16 -11.38
N THR A 335 -4.05 5.09 -12.29
CA THR A 335 -3.20 6.23 -11.98
C THR A 335 -3.83 7.15 -10.94
N THR A 336 -5.13 7.39 -11.03
CA THR A 336 -5.85 8.22 -10.06
C THR A 336 -5.87 7.55 -8.69
N ALA A 337 -6.22 6.27 -8.60
CA ALA A 337 -6.27 5.56 -7.32
C ALA A 337 -4.89 5.50 -6.63
N THR A 338 -3.82 5.19 -7.38
CA THR A 338 -2.46 5.13 -6.83
C THR A 338 -1.93 6.51 -6.42
N ASN A 339 -2.17 7.54 -7.21
CA ASN A 339 -1.76 8.91 -6.88
C ASN A 339 -2.53 9.47 -5.68
N LEU A 340 -3.82 9.19 -5.57
CA LEU A 340 -4.61 9.55 -4.38
C LEU A 340 -4.11 8.83 -3.13
N THR A 341 -3.68 7.57 -3.26
CA THR A 341 -3.04 6.84 -2.15
C THR A 341 -1.75 7.54 -1.71
N ILE A 342 -0.87 7.93 -2.66
CA ILE A 342 0.37 8.67 -2.37
C ILE A 342 0.07 9.97 -1.61
N LEU A 343 -0.87 10.78 -2.12
CA LEU A 343 -1.25 12.06 -1.51
C LEU A 343 -1.85 11.92 -0.10
N GLN A 344 -2.33 10.74 0.27
CA GLN A 344 -2.99 10.48 1.55
C GLN A 344 -2.11 9.73 2.58
N LEU A 345 -0.90 9.29 2.23
CA LEU A 345 -0.04 8.53 3.14
C LEU A 345 0.18 9.23 4.49
N ASN A 346 0.32 10.56 4.48
CA ASN A 346 0.56 11.33 5.70
C ASN A 346 -0.63 11.40 6.66
N LYS A 347 -1.84 11.07 6.19
CA LYS A 347 -3.02 11.01 7.06
C LYS A 347 -2.94 9.84 8.05
N GLY A 348 -2.16 8.81 7.73
CA GLY A 348 -1.97 7.64 8.60
C GLY A 348 -3.24 6.88 8.95
N THR A 349 -4.29 7.01 8.12
CA THR A 349 -5.62 6.45 8.42
C THR A 349 -5.63 4.92 8.41
N LEU A 350 -4.90 4.29 7.49
CA LEU A 350 -4.89 2.83 7.41
C LEU A 350 -3.69 2.22 8.15
N PRO A 351 -3.92 1.22 9.03
CA PRO A 351 -2.87 0.55 9.81
C PRO A 351 -1.73 0.00 8.96
N ILE A 352 -2.01 -0.45 7.74
CA ILE A 352 -1.00 -1.01 6.83
C ILE A 352 0.04 0.03 6.39
N TYR A 353 -0.30 1.31 6.38
CA TYR A 353 0.57 2.41 5.98
C TYR A 353 1.12 3.20 7.17
N GLN A 354 0.78 2.84 8.42
CA GLN A 354 1.33 3.48 9.61
C GLN A 354 2.82 3.12 9.80
N ARG A 355 3.57 4.04 10.43
CA ARG A 355 5.00 3.88 10.76
C ARG A 355 5.22 2.91 11.90
#